data_b42f04c4f114a872e47d98a6669d8d31
#
_entry.id   b42f04c4f114a872e47d98a6669d8d31
#
_cell.length_a   1.000
_cell.length_b   1.000
_cell.length_c   1.000
_cell.angle_alpha   90.00
_cell.angle_beta   90.00
_cell.angle_gamma   90.00
#
_symmetry.space_group_name_H-M   'P 1'
#
loop_
_entity.id
_entity.type
_entity.pdbx_description
1 polymer ?
#
loop_
_entity_poly.entity_id
_entity_poly.type
_entity_poly.pdbx_seq_one_letter_code
_entity_poly.pdbx_strand_id
1 'polypeptide(L)'
;MCKKKMRNTSIKETEISLNIVMTYPVKWSKYNVFRDFIQNFYDSVGCDEWENRFCYTYENEKLCMWIDGVTFSYEWLIHIGASTKTNCIEKPNAGFFGEGFKIASLCAYRDFNWNIIMSSDNWILTVDTKEERIDNTSADMLIFRLEEKENETFSKLELSSISQLEYELFQNVLKSFYSKSNPLLGEMIWDGKEGAIYSCNKEEYNYTLPSTSRIGRNGAVFCAYQLLGSNPFGLCFCLHNYEQKDRERKSLYEHEVVQIIGEICTYISAEGAIKVLEKMRRYWNSVPETIDVCSWAPVISTLIWRISKSEIETKTFKDKYPNLLCLPPIYDIEDRNRRKQAIAWVKNCIENYTLVQISFELLGYPTLEEMCEINGGFVFDREPNEFENKCRDILEKVINKTFEGFITQEKFPERRVIKNETASYHGMAK
;
A
#
# COMPACT_ATOMS: atom_id res chain seq x y z
N MET A 1 -34.83 46.42 -47.62
CA MET A 1 -34.26 45.07 -47.74
C MET A 1 -32.79 45.15 -47.44
N CYS A 2 -32.42 44.83 -46.24
CA CYS A 2 -31.02 44.86 -45.80
C CYS A 2 -30.49 43.42 -45.90
N LYS A 3 -29.60 43.16 -46.88
CA LYS A 3 -28.93 41.85 -47.04
C LYS A 3 -27.91 41.69 -45.90
N LYS A 4 -28.21 40.88 -44.87
CA LYS A 4 -27.25 40.36 -43.93
C LYS A 4 -26.20 39.54 -44.71
N LYS A 5 -24.98 40.08 -44.83
CA LYS A 5 -23.79 39.31 -45.22
C LYS A 5 -23.56 38.26 -44.13
N MET A 6 -23.81 36.99 -44.42
CA MET A 6 -23.24 35.90 -43.66
C MET A 6 -21.72 36.02 -43.75
N ARG A 7 -21.06 36.35 -42.66
CA ARG A 7 -19.62 36.18 -42.52
C ARG A 7 -19.39 34.66 -42.43
N ASN A 8 -18.90 34.07 -43.53
CA ASN A 8 -18.20 32.78 -43.46
C ASN A 8 -16.93 33.04 -42.64
N THR A 9 -17.00 32.85 -41.35
CA THR A 9 -15.81 32.67 -40.53
C THR A 9 -15.24 31.30 -40.89
N SER A 10 -14.19 31.27 -41.72
CA SER A 10 -13.39 30.07 -41.89
C SER A 10 -12.85 29.71 -40.51
N ILE A 11 -13.28 28.60 -39.93
CA ILE A 11 -12.71 28.01 -38.74
C ILE A 11 -11.22 27.82 -39.05
N LYS A 12 -10.34 28.42 -38.27
CA LYS A 12 -8.88 28.31 -38.47
C LYS A 12 -8.42 27.00 -37.80
N GLU A 13 -8.31 25.97 -38.65
CA GLU A 13 -7.73 24.68 -38.24
C GLU A 13 -6.19 24.80 -38.23
N THR A 14 -5.55 24.31 -37.19
CA THR A 14 -4.09 24.27 -37.06
C THR A 14 -3.63 22.85 -36.73
N GLU A 15 -2.76 22.30 -37.58
CA GLU A 15 -2.11 20.99 -37.30
C GLU A 15 -0.87 21.20 -36.44
N ILE A 16 -0.74 20.39 -35.39
CA ILE A 16 0.38 20.41 -34.46
C ILE A 16 1.00 19.02 -34.41
N SER A 17 2.21 18.87 -34.95
CA SER A 17 2.97 17.63 -34.83
C SER A 17 3.57 17.52 -33.43
N LEU A 18 3.39 16.34 -32.82
CA LEU A 18 3.96 16.05 -31.49
C LEU A 18 5.38 15.50 -31.58
N ASN A 19 5.91 15.29 -32.80
CA ASN A 19 7.18 14.63 -33.06
C ASN A 19 7.27 13.21 -32.45
N ILE A 20 6.13 12.53 -32.37
CA ILE A 20 6.02 11.16 -31.89
C ILE A 20 5.61 10.26 -33.08
N VAL A 21 6.49 9.34 -33.46
CA VAL A 21 6.19 8.37 -34.53
C VAL A 21 5.17 7.33 -34.01
N MET A 22 4.28 6.89 -34.89
CA MET A 22 3.28 5.86 -34.53
C MET A 22 3.93 4.53 -34.12
N THR A 23 5.15 4.27 -34.56
CA THR A 23 5.95 3.08 -34.17
C THR A 23 6.70 3.24 -32.83
N TYR A 24 6.51 4.33 -32.09
CA TYR A 24 7.15 4.54 -30.78
C TYR A 24 6.85 3.35 -29.85
N PRO A 25 7.88 2.71 -29.25
CA PRO A 25 7.76 1.37 -28.63
C PRO A 25 7.03 1.31 -27.29
N VAL A 26 6.34 2.39 -26.89
CA VAL A 26 5.53 2.40 -25.67
C VAL A 26 4.24 1.60 -25.87
N LYS A 27 3.87 0.80 -24.87
CA LYS A 27 2.61 0.05 -24.85
C LYS A 27 1.96 0.20 -23.48
N TRP A 28 0.88 0.95 -23.43
CA TRP A 28 0.07 1.05 -22.23
C TRP A 28 -1.16 0.15 -22.34
N SER A 29 -1.59 -0.41 -21.20
CA SER A 29 -2.87 -1.08 -21.11
C SER A 29 -4.01 -0.04 -21.17
N LYS A 30 -5.22 -0.49 -21.50
CA LYS A 30 -6.43 0.35 -21.44
C LYS A 30 -6.62 0.98 -20.04
N TYR A 31 -6.28 0.24 -19.00
CA TYR A 31 -6.25 0.74 -17.62
C TYR A 31 -5.35 1.97 -17.48
N ASN A 32 -4.10 1.89 -17.97
CA ASN A 32 -3.15 3.00 -17.87
C ASN A 32 -3.61 4.22 -18.67
N VAL A 33 -4.20 4.01 -19.85
CA VAL A 33 -4.73 5.10 -20.68
C VAL A 33 -5.89 5.82 -19.98
N PHE A 34 -6.88 5.08 -19.48
CA PHE A 34 -7.97 5.69 -18.70
C PHE A 34 -7.46 6.40 -17.46
N ARG A 35 -6.54 5.79 -16.74
CA ARG A 35 -5.95 6.39 -15.53
C ARG A 35 -5.31 7.76 -15.83
N ASP A 36 -4.51 7.86 -16.88
CA ASP A 36 -3.84 9.12 -17.21
C ASP A 36 -4.80 10.18 -17.73
N PHE A 37 -5.84 9.82 -18.48
CA PHE A 37 -6.90 10.76 -18.86
C PHE A 37 -7.66 11.29 -17.65
N ILE A 38 -8.13 10.41 -16.77
CA ILE A 38 -8.85 10.78 -15.54
C ILE A 38 -7.97 11.65 -14.64
N GLN A 39 -6.70 11.30 -14.52
CA GLN A 39 -5.76 12.02 -13.66
C GLN A 39 -5.64 13.51 -13.99
N ASN A 40 -5.68 13.88 -15.28
CA ASN A 40 -5.60 15.29 -15.66
C ASN A 40 -6.79 16.09 -15.11
N PHE A 41 -7.99 15.49 -15.11
CA PHE A 41 -9.17 16.09 -14.49
C PHE A 41 -9.07 16.09 -12.97
N TYR A 42 -8.67 14.98 -12.37
CA TYR A 42 -8.52 14.86 -10.92
C TYR A 42 -7.56 15.90 -10.35
N ASP A 43 -6.38 16.03 -10.94
CA ASP A 43 -5.35 16.97 -10.50
C ASP A 43 -5.75 18.45 -10.68
N SER A 44 -6.70 18.74 -11.56
CA SER A 44 -7.16 20.11 -11.80
C SER A 44 -8.02 20.65 -10.65
N VAL A 45 -8.71 19.77 -9.91
CA VAL A 45 -9.61 20.15 -8.79
C VAL A 45 -9.16 19.56 -7.45
N GLY A 46 -8.45 18.44 -7.46
CA GLY A 46 -8.06 17.73 -6.25
C GLY A 46 -9.21 16.92 -5.63
N CYS A 47 -8.88 16.14 -4.57
CA CYS A 47 -9.80 15.18 -3.97
C CYS A 47 -11.07 15.82 -3.37
N ASP A 48 -10.97 17.04 -2.85
CA ASP A 48 -12.10 17.68 -2.13
C ASP A 48 -13.21 18.16 -3.08
N GLU A 49 -12.86 18.57 -4.29
CA GLU A 49 -13.78 19.09 -5.30
C GLU A 49 -14.15 18.04 -6.37
N TRP A 50 -13.45 16.91 -6.40
CA TRP A 50 -13.60 15.89 -7.43
C TRP A 50 -15.03 15.42 -7.64
N GLU A 51 -15.70 15.06 -6.56
CA GLU A 51 -17.06 14.51 -6.59
C GLU A 51 -18.11 15.50 -7.08
N ASN A 52 -17.88 16.79 -6.81
CA ASN A 52 -18.83 17.85 -7.15
C ASN A 52 -18.68 18.34 -8.59
N ARG A 53 -17.50 18.14 -9.21
CA ARG A 53 -17.17 18.74 -10.50
C ARG A 53 -16.96 17.75 -11.61
N PHE A 54 -16.50 16.53 -11.31
CA PHE A 54 -16.27 15.53 -12.33
C PHE A 54 -17.55 14.80 -12.69
N CYS A 55 -17.85 14.78 -13.99
CA CYS A 55 -19.02 14.11 -14.52
C CYS A 55 -18.63 13.24 -15.72
N TYR A 56 -19.42 12.23 -15.99
CA TYR A 56 -19.26 11.41 -17.19
C TYR A 56 -20.59 10.81 -17.66
N THR A 57 -20.66 10.49 -18.97
CA THR A 57 -21.75 9.74 -19.58
C THR A 57 -21.20 8.70 -20.54
N TYR A 58 -21.95 7.62 -20.72
CA TYR A 58 -21.63 6.60 -21.71
C TYR A 58 -22.89 6.22 -22.47
N GLU A 59 -22.90 6.50 -23.78
CA GLU A 59 -24.01 6.21 -24.68
C GLU A 59 -23.48 5.92 -26.10
N ASN A 60 -24.04 4.91 -26.75
CA ASN A 60 -23.71 4.59 -28.16
C ASN A 60 -22.18 4.41 -28.39
N GLU A 61 -21.51 3.65 -27.53
CA GLU A 61 -20.05 3.43 -27.59
C GLU A 61 -19.21 4.71 -27.47
N LYS A 62 -19.80 5.77 -26.95
CA LYS A 62 -19.14 7.05 -26.71
C LYS A 62 -19.10 7.33 -25.21
N LEU A 63 -17.89 7.45 -24.67
CA LEU A 63 -17.61 7.87 -23.30
C LEU A 63 -17.25 9.36 -23.32
N CYS A 64 -18.04 10.17 -22.63
CA CYS A 64 -17.77 11.58 -22.41
C CYS A 64 -17.45 11.79 -20.94
N MET A 65 -16.35 12.45 -20.63
CA MET A 65 -15.99 12.88 -19.28
C MET A 65 -15.65 14.37 -19.29
N TRP A 66 -16.07 15.10 -18.24
CA TRP A 66 -15.81 16.53 -18.15
C TRP A 66 -15.69 16.99 -16.70
N ILE A 67 -15.11 18.18 -16.55
CA ILE A 67 -14.98 18.85 -15.26
C ILE A 67 -15.52 20.27 -15.38
N ASP A 68 -16.48 20.59 -14.50
CA ASP A 68 -17.13 21.89 -14.50
C ASP A 68 -16.27 22.97 -13.85
N GLY A 69 -16.30 24.17 -14.43
CA GLY A 69 -15.63 25.37 -13.89
C GLY A 69 -14.10 25.33 -13.96
N VAL A 70 -13.53 24.44 -14.77
CA VAL A 70 -12.07 24.35 -15.01
C VAL A 70 -11.79 24.28 -16.49
N THR A 71 -10.89 25.15 -16.96
CA THR A 71 -10.40 25.14 -18.34
C THR A 71 -8.92 24.84 -18.38
N PHE A 72 -8.48 24.17 -19.44
CA PHE A 72 -7.09 23.85 -19.74
C PHE A 72 -6.58 24.71 -20.89
N SER A 73 -5.29 25.10 -20.87
CA SER A 73 -4.60 25.55 -22.07
C SER A 73 -4.12 24.33 -22.87
N TYR A 74 -4.40 24.27 -24.17
CA TYR A 74 -3.90 23.20 -25.04
C TYR A 74 -2.37 23.14 -25.09
N GLU A 75 -1.66 24.23 -24.84
CA GLU A 75 -0.21 24.30 -24.87
C GLU A 75 0.44 23.28 -23.93
N TRP A 76 -0.18 23.00 -22.76
CA TRP A 76 0.31 21.97 -21.85
C TRP A 76 0.17 20.56 -22.40
N LEU A 77 -0.75 20.35 -23.33
CA LEU A 77 -0.97 19.05 -23.98
C LEU A 77 0.05 18.80 -25.11
N ILE A 78 0.72 19.83 -25.62
CA ILE A 78 1.64 19.75 -26.76
C ILE A 78 3.08 19.51 -26.31
N HIS A 79 3.57 20.21 -25.29
CA HIS A 79 4.96 20.19 -24.91
C HIS A 79 5.31 18.97 -24.02
N ILE A 80 6.32 18.18 -24.42
CA ILE A 80 6.82 17.05 -23.62
C ILE A 80 7.55 17.61 -22.40
N GLY A 81 7.25 17.06 -21.21
CA GLY A 81 7.84 17.49 -19.94
C GLY A 81 7.25 18.77 -19.37
N ALA A 82 6.34 19.44 -20.10
CA ALA A 82 5.64 20.59 -19.57
C ALA A 82 4.56 20.15 -18.57
N SER A 83 4.66 20.65 -17.35
CA SER A 83 3.67 20.39 -16.29
C SER A 83 3.47 21.66 -15.47
N THR A 84 2.22 22.05 -15.27
CA THR A 84 1.87 23.15 -14.34
C THR A 84 2.17 22.80 -12.88
N LYS A 85 2.45 21.52 -12.61
CA LYS A 85 2.54 20.91 -11.28
C LYS A 85 3.92 21.03 -10.66
N THR A 86 4.96 21.30 -11.44
CA THR A 86 6.35 21.43 -10.97
C THR A 86 6.59 22.64 -10.07
N ASN A 87 5.72 23.64 -10.09
CA ASN A 87 5.85 24.88 -9.31
C ASN A 87 4.83 25.01 -8.18
N CYS A 88 3.96 24.04 -7.98
CA CYS A 88 2.92 24.08 -6.95
C CYS A 88 3.32 23.19 -5.75
N ILE A 89 4.06 23.77 -4.81
CA ILE A 89 4.45 23.11 -3.55
C ILE A 89 3.23 22.88 -2.63
N GLU A 90 2.13 23.60 -2.83
CA GLU A 90 1.00 23.64 -1.91
C GLU A 90 -0.15 22.66 -2.23
N LYS A 91 -0.18 22.04 -3.41
CA LYS A 91 -1.23 21.07 -3.76
C LYS A 91 -0.59 19.74 -4.15
N PRO A 92 -0.88 18.67 -3.41
CA PRO A 92 -0.44 17.34 -3.82
C PRO A 92 -1.16 16.95 -5.12
N ASN A 93 -0.38 16.71 -6.16
CA ASN A 93 -0.86 16.30 -7.47
C ASN A 93 -0.49 14.84 -7.72
N ALA A 94 -1.39 14.10 -8.33
CA ALA A 94 -1.14 12.71 -8.71
C ALA A 94 -0.23 12.59 -9.96
N GLY A 95 -0.10 13.64 -10.80
CA GLY A 95 0.68 13.63 -12.02
C GLY A 95 1.92 14.55 -12.00
N PHE A 96 3.06 14.02 -12.50
CA PHE A 96 4.36 14.72 -12.39
C PHE A 96 5.06 15.00 -13.71
N PHE A 97 4.90 14.17 -14.74
CA PHE A 97 5.85 14.10 -15.84
C PHE A 97 5.47 14.88 -17.11
N GLY A 98 4.26 15.41 -17.23
CA GLY A 98 3.83 16.21 -18.38
C GLY A 98 3.79 15.47 -19.74
N GLU A 99 3.80 14.15 -19.74
CA GLU A 99 3.78 13.31 -20.94
C GLU A 99 2.54 12.42 -21.03
N GLY A 100 1.78 12.28 -19.94
CA GLY A 100 0.70 11.31 -19.80
C GLY A 100 -0.33 11.39 -20.92
N PHE A 101 -0.88 12.58 -21.18
CA PHE A 101 -1.90 12.76 -22.21
C PHE A 101 -1.42 12.36 -23.62
N LYS A 102 -0.17 12.67 -23.98
CA LYS A 102 0.40 12.37 -25.31
C LYS A 102 0.56 10.86 -25.51
N ILE A 103 1.11 10.18 -24.52
CA ILE A 103 1.31 8.73 -24.55
C ILE A 103 -0.01 7.99 -24.45
N ALA A 104 -0.94 8.47 -23.61
CA ALA A 104 -2.30 7.94 -23.57
C ALA A 104 -3.02 8.08 -24.91
N SER A 105 -2.92 9.25 -25.57
CA SER A 105 -3.48 9.50 -26.88
C SER A 105 -2.87 8.62 -27.96
N LEU A 106 -1.55 8.43 -27.96
CA LEU A 106 -0.87 7.53 -28.87
C LEU A 106 -1.40 6.09 -28.74
N CYS A 107 -1.39 5.54 -27.51
CA CYS A 107 -1.84 4.17 -27.29
C CYS A 107 -3.34 4.00 -27.56
N ALA A 108 -4.17 4.95 -27.15
CA ALA A 108 -5.61 4.92 -27.40
C ALA A 108 -5.93 4.91 -28.90
N TYR A 109 -5.31 5.78 -29.67
CA TYR A 109 -5.51 5.88 -31.11
C TYR A 109 -4.93 4.68 -31.86
N ARG A 110 -3.66 4.34 -31.62
CA ARG A 110 -2.90 3.32 -32.32
C ARG A 110 -3.33 1.89 -31.97
N ASP A 111 -3.41 1.61 -30.65
CA ASP A 111 -3.53 0.23 -30.15
C ASP A 111 -4.98 -0.18 -29.91
N PHE A 112 -5.87 0.79 -29.66
CA PHE A 112 -7.29 0.52 -29.31
C PHE A 112 -8.28 1.06 -30.32
N ASN A 113 -7.83 1.84 -31.33
CA ASN A 113 -8.67 2.49 -32.33
C ASN A 113 -9.75 3.42 -31.72
N TRP A 114 -9.44 4.07 -30.61
CA TRP A 114 -10.33 5.05 -30.02
C TRP A 114 -10.16 6.41 -30.71
N ASN A 115 -11.28 7.04 -31.06
CA ASN A 115 -11.26 8.43 -31.49
C ASN A 115 -11.29 9.32 -30.26
N ILE A 116 -10.43 10.34 -30.25
CA ILE A 116 -10.18 11.19 -29.09
C ILE A 116 -10.46 12.64 -29.46
N ILE A 117 -11.37 13.29 -28.74
CA ILE A 117 -11.68 14.70 -28.87
C ILE A 117 -11.57 15.34 -27.49
N MET A 118 -10.68 16.30 -27.33
CA MET A 118 -10.54 17.10 -26.11
C MET A 118 -10.99 18.53 -26.39
N SER A 119 -11.82 19.10 -25.54
CA SER A 119 -12.23 20.49 -25.68
C SER A 119 -12.18 21.23 -24.35
N SER A 120 -11.85 22.51 -24.42
CA SER A 120 -11.79 23.39 -23.25
C SER A 120 -11.74 24.85 -23.71
N ASP A 121 -12.24 25.76 -22.90
CA ASP A 121 -12.25 27.18 -23.20
C ASP A 121 -12.72 27.44 -24.65
N ASN A 122 -11.86 27.98 -25.49
CA ASN A 122 -12.16 28.35 -26.88
C ASN A 122 -11.56 27.41 -27.94
N TRP A 123 -11.17 26.19 -27.59
CA TRP A 123 -10.53 25.25 -28.48
C TRP A 123 -11.11 23.83 -28.44
N ILE A 124 -11.00 23.14 -29.56
CA ILE A 124 -11.24 21.70 -29.73
C ILE A 124 -9.96 21.09 -30.32
N LEU A 125 -9.54 19.97 -29.78
CA LEU A 125 -8.38 19.19 -30.23
C LEU A 125 -8.86 17.79 -30.59
N THR A 126 -8.53 17.33 -31.81
CA THR A 126 -8.71 15.94 -32.26
C THR A 126 -7.35 15.30 -32.47
N VAL A 127 -7.28 14.00 -32.16
CA VAL A 127 -6.07 13.20 -32.38
C VAL A 127 -6.14 12.55 -33.76
N ASP A 128 -5.08 12.65 -34.54
CA ASP A 128 -4.97 12.09 -35.87
C ASP A 128 -3.52 11.70 -36.19
N THR A 129 -3.30 11.21 -37.40
CA THR A 129 -1.96 10.88 -37.91
C THR A 129 -1.65 11.61 -39.19
N LYS A 130 -0.38 11.88 -39.47
CA LYS A 130 0.10 12.46 -40.69
C LYS A 130 1.42 11.83 -41.11
N GLU A 131 1.52 11.45 -42.37
CA GLU A 131 2.81 11.02 -42.91
C GLU A 131 3.75 12.22 -43.04
N GLU A 132 4.90 12.15 -42.41
CA GLU A 132 5.96 13.14 -42.50
C GLU A 132 7.24 12.51 -43.05
N ARG A 133 7.96 13.26 -43.89
CA ARG A 133 9.22 12.81 -44.44
C ARG A 133 10.35 13.09 -43.44
N ILE A 134 11.08 12.02 -43.11
CA ILE A 134 12.26 12.07 -42.24
C ILE A 134 13.46 11.60 -43.08
N ASP A 135 14.30 12.54 -43.49
CA ASP A 135 15.42 12.31 -44.38
C ASP A 135 14.98 11.61 -45.69
N ASN A 136 15.39 10.35 -45.92
CA ASN A 136 15.07 9.55 -47.11
C ASN A 136 13.90 8.59 -46.92
N THR A 137 13.24 8.62 -45.76
CA THR A 137 12.09 7.76 -45.40
C THR A 137 10.88 8.60 -45.04
N SER A 138 9.71 7.98 -44.96
CA SER A 138 8.52 8.60 -44.37
C SER A 138 8.07 7.81 -43.15
N ALA A 139 7.45 8.50 -42.19
CA ALA A 139 6.86 7.89 -41.02
C ALA A 139 5.52 8.58 -40.67
N ASP A 140 4.60 7.79 -40.18
CA ASP A 140 3.34 8.33 -39.62
C ASP A 140 3.62 8.94 -38.25
N MET A 141 3.28 10.22 -38.13
CA MET A 141 3.44 11.01 -36.91
C MET A 141 2.09 11.22 -36.24
N LEU A 142 2.08 11.17 -34.91
CA LEU A 142 0.91 11.60 -34.14
C LEU A 142 0.78 13.12 -34.23
N ILE A 143 -0.39 13.59 -34.65
CA ILE A 143 -0.71 15.02 -34.73
C ILE A 143 -1.96 15.35 -33.94
N PHE A 144 -2.03 16.59 -33.50
CA PHE A 144 -3.25 17.19 -32.96
C PHE A 144 -3.79 18.21 -33.97
N ARG A 145 -5.08 18.09 -34.31
CA ARG A 145 -5.82 19.10 -35.07
C ARG A 145 -6.53 19.99 -34.07
N LEU A 146 -6.20 21.27 -34.10
CA LEU A 146 -6.75 22.28 -33.22
C LEU A 146 -7.71 23.19 -34.02
N GLU A 147 -8.92 23.35 -33.49
CA GLU A 147 -9.93 24.26 -34.04
C GLU A 147 -10.36 25.25 -32.94
N GLU A 148 -10.66 26.49 -33.38
CA GLU A 148 -11.25 27.50 -32.49
C GLU A 148 -12.77 27.30 -32.38
N LYS A 149 -13.32 27.44 -31.18
CA LYS A 149 -14.77 27.39 -30.90
C LYS A 149 -15.20 28.55 -30.00
N GLU A 150 -16.49 28.60 -29.68
CA GLU A 150 -17.00 29.50 -28.64
C GLU A 150 -16.48 29.10 -27.24
N ASN A 151 -16.26 30.10 -26.40
CA ASN A 151 -15.71 29.87 -25.05
C ASN A 151 -16.66 29.02 -24.21
N GLU A 152 -16.11 28.02 -23.55
CA GLU A 152 -16.76 27.17 -22.56
C GLU A 152 -16.08 27.33 -21.20
N THR A 153 -16.81 27.04 -20.13
CA THR A 153 -16.28 27.14 -18.75
C THR A 153 -15.89 25.77 -18.17
N PHE A 154 -15.81 24.76 -19.00
CA PHE A 154 -15.47 23.40 -18.62
C PHE A 154 -14.42 22.81 -19.55
N SER A 155 -13.83 21.70 -19.12
CA SER A 155 -12.98 20.87 -19.97
C SER A 155 -13.61 19.50 -20.15
N LYS A 156 -13.62 19.00 -21.39
CA LYS A 156 -14.30 17.75 -21.76
C LYS A 156 -13.40 16.87 -22.63
N LEU A 157 -13.38 15.58 -22.34
CA LEU A 157 -12.76 14.55 -23.17
C LEU A 157 -13.85 13.58 -23.64
N GLU A 158 -13.89 13.35 -24.97
CA GLU A 158 -14.76 12.39 -25.60
C GLU A 158 -13.92 11.27 -26.21
N LEU A 159 -14.28 10.03 -25.90
CA LEU A 159 -13.70 8.82 -26.47
C LEU A 159 -14.79 8.06 -27.19
N SER A 160 -14.59 7.75 -28.48
CA SER A 160 -15.53 6.95 -29.26
C SER A 160 -14.94 5.58 -29.57
N SER A 161 -15.80 4.63 -29.92
CA SER A 161 -15.47 3.21 -30.10
C SER A 161 -15.11 2.51 -28.78
N ILE A 162 -15.75 2.90 -27.70
CA ILE A 162 -15.60 2.31 -26.38
C ILE A 162 -16.64 1.21 -26.21
N SER A 163 -16.22 -0.04 -26.09
CA SER A 163 -17.10 -1.16 -25.80
C SER A 163 -17.65 -1.14 -24.37
N GLN A 164 -18.71 -1.88 -24.09
CA GLN A 164 -19.28 -2.02 -22.75
C GLN A 164 -18.23 -2.50 -21.72
N LEU A 165 -17.37 -3.46 -22.08
CA LEU A 165 -16.31 -3.95 -21.21
C LEU A 165 -15.25 -2.88 -20.89
N GLU A 166 -14.96 -2.01 -21.85
CA GLU A 166 -14.05 -0.88 -21.64
C GLU A 166 -14.68 0.19 -20.74
N TYR A 167 -15.98 0.42 -20.86
CA TYR A 167 -16.70 1.29 -19.96
C TYR A 167 -16.70 0.76 -18.52
N GLU A 168 -16.91 -0.55 -18.31
CA GLU A 168 -16.78 -1.19 -17.00
C GLU A 168 -15.35 -1.06 -16.44
N LEU A 169 -14.34 -1.21 -17.30
CA LEU A 169 -12.95 -0.96 -16.92
C LEU A 169 -12.74 0.51 -16.52
N PHE A 170 -13.28 1.47 -17.27
CA PHE A 170 -13.22 2.89 -16.90
C PHE A 170 -13.82 3.15 -15.52
N GLN A 171 -15.00 2.59 -15.22
CA GLN A 171 -15.61 2.70 -13.88
C GLN A 171 -14.72 2.12 -12.77
N ASN A 172 -14.04 1.01 -13.07
CA ASN A 172 -13.07 0.44 -12.12
C ASN A 172 -11.82 1.32 -11.96
N VAL A 173 -11.35 1.97 -13.03
CA VAL A 173 -10.23 2.92 -12.96
C VAL A 173 -10.58 4.14 -12.11
N LEU A 174 -11.80 4.63 -12.16
CA LEU A 174 -12.26 5.73 -11.30
C LEU A 174 -12.05 5.40 -9.80
N LYS A 175 -12.29 4.15 -9.38
CA LYS A 175 -12.07 3.71 -7.99
C LYS A 175 -10.59 3.74 -7.58
N SER A 176 -9.66 3.87 -8.52
CA SER A 176 -8.24 4.00 -8.21
C SER A 176 -7.82 5.41 -7.78
N PHE A 177 -8.72 6.38 -7.81
CA PHE A 177 -8.49 7.73 -7.29
C PHE A 177 -9.19 7.91 -5.95
N TYR A 178 -8.46 8.46 -4.99
CA TYR A 178 -9.01 8.70 -3.67
C TYR A 178 -10.03 9.85 -3.69
N SER A 179 -11.21 9.58 -3.16
CA SER A 179 -12.19 10.58 -2.75
C SER A 179 -12.93 10.06 -1.52
N LYS A 180 -13.56 10.91 -0.75
CA LYS A 180 -14.26 10.49 0.47
C LYS A 180 -15.47 9.59 0.18
N SER A 181 -16.06 9.68 -1.02
CA SER A 181 -17.16 8.83 -1.48
C SER A 181 -16.69 7.63 -2.31
N ASN A 182 -15.38 7.41 -2.44
CA ASN A 182 -14.89 6.27 -3.20
C ASN A 182 -15.51 4.96 -2.67
N PRO A 183 -16.18 4.16 -3.52
CA PRO A 183 -16.90 2.96 -3.08
C PRO A 183 -16.01 1.89 -2.46
N LEU A 184 -14.68 1.95 -2.63
CA LEU A 184 -13.73 1.09 -1.91
C LEU A 184 -13.66 1.40 -0.43
N LEU A 185 -13.97 2.64 -0.01
CA LEU A 185 -13.87 3.09 1.36
C LEU A 185 -15.15 2.74 2.12
N GLY A 186 -14.99 2.03 3.22
CA GLY A 186 -16.05 1.73 4.16
C GLY A 186 -16.04 2.71 5.34
N GLU A 187 -16.20 2.16 6.56
CA GLU A 187 -16.18 2.96 7.78
C GLU A 187 -14.83 3.64 8.00
N MET A 188 -14.86 4.93 8.33
CA MET A 188 -13.68 5.72 8.66
C MET A 188 -13.13 5.31 10.03
N ILE A 189 -11.86 4.96 10.08
CA ILE A 189 -11.14 4.61 11.30
C ILE A 189 -10.37 5.80 11.84
N TRP A 190 -9.74 6.55 10.94
CA TRP A 190 -8.96 7.72 11.26
C TRP A 190 -8.86 8.64 10.04
N ASP A 191 -8.86 9.95 10.25
CA ASP A 191 -8.65 11.00 9.25
C ASP A 191 -7.76 12.09 9.84
N GLY A 192 -6.73 12.52 9.11
CA GLY A 192 -5.78 13.53 9.53
C GLY A 192 -5.13 14.22 8.32
N LYS A 193 -4.31 15.24 8.60
CA LYS A 193 -3.64 16.02 7.57
C LYS A 193 -2.74 15.16 6.68
N GLU A 194 -2.06 14.19 7.24
CA GLU A 194 -1.06 13.38 6.55
C GLU A 194 -1.68 12.18 5.79
N GLY A 195 -2.91 11.80 6.14
CA GLY A 195 -3.58 10.66 5.53
C GLY A 195 -4.86 10.26 6.22
N ALA A 196 -5.44 9.15 5.75
CA ALA A 196 -6.65 8.59 6.33
C ALA A 196 -6.65 7.06 6.29
N ILE A 197 -7.44 6.43 7.15
CA ILE A 197 -7.60 4.98 7.21
C ILE A 197 -9.08 4.65 7.29
N TYR A 198 -9.53 3.75 6.42
CA TYR A 198 -10.89 3.25 6.36
C TYR A 198 -10.91 1.72 6.39
N SER A 199 -12.04 1.13 6.74
CA SER A 199 -12.30 -0.26 6.36
C SER A 199 -12.42 -0.36 4.85
N CYS A 200 -12.04 -1.52 4.26
CA CYS A 200 -12.18 -1.73 2.83
C CYS A 200 -13.51 -2.43 2.52
N ASN A 201 -14.26 -1.92 1.56
CA ASN A 201 -15.42 -2.60 1.02
C ASN A 201 -14.96 -3.77 0.12
N LYS A 202 -15.11 -4.99 0.61
CA LYS A 202 -14.60 -6.21 -0.06
C LYS A 202 -15.27 -6.49 -1.39
N GLU A 203 -16.54 -6.18 -1.52
CA GLU A 203 -17.30 -6.43 -2.76
C GLU A 203 -16.75 -5.55 -3.88
N GLU A 204 -16.54 -4.29 -3.60
CA GLU A 204 -15.99 -3.34 -4.56
C GLU A 204 -14.51 -3.60 -4.87
N TYR A 205 -13.74 -4.04 -3.89
CA TYR A 205 -12.30 -4.32 -4.04
C TYR A 205 -12.03 -5.45 -5.06
N ASN A 206 -12.84 -6.49 -5.08
CA ASN A 206 -12.64 -7.64 -5.96
C ASN A 206 -12.68 -7.29 -7.45
N TYR A 207 -13.29 -6.18 -7.82
CA TYR A 207 -13.43 -5.74 -9.21
C TYR A 207 -12.39 -4.69 -9.65
N THR A 208 -11.61 -4.13 -8.73
CA THR A 208 -10.85 -2.88 -9.01
C THR A 208 -9.43 -3.12 -9.50
N LEU A 209 -8.78 -4.22 -9.12
CA LEU A 209 -7.37 -4.42 -9.43
C LEU A 209 -7.15 -5.49 -10.50
N PRO A 210 -6.73 -5.10 -11.72
CA PRO A 210 -6.27 -6.07 -12.70
C PRO A 210 -4.93 -6.67 -12.24
N SER A 211 -4.88 -7.97 -12.05
CA SER A 211 -3.66 -8.81 -12.00
C SER A 211 -2.65 -8.64 -10.86
N THR A 212 -2.69 -7.61 -10.05
CA THR A 212 -1.75 -7.44 -8.93
C THR A 212 -2.26 -8.02 -7.62
N SER A 213 -3.50 -8.49 -7.58
CA SER A 213 -4.07 -9.13 -6.40
C SER A 213 -3.49 -10.52 -6.21
N ARG A 214 -2.42 -10.61 -5.44
CA ARG A 214 -2.03 -11.90 -4.86
C ARG A 214 -3.18 -12.40 -3.99
N ILE A 215 -3.52 -13.67 -4.14
CA ILE A 215 -4.55 -14.36 -3.37
C ILE A 215 -4.44 -13.98 -1.88
N GLY A 216 -5.52 -13.50 -1.30
CA GLY A 216 -5.60 -13.15 0.13
C GLY A 216 -5.38 -11.67 0.49
N ARG A 217 -5.16 -10.78 -0.46
CA ARG A 217 -5.13 -9.33 -0.22
C ARG A 217 -6.52 -8.76 -0.44
N ASN A 218 -7.03 -8.01 0.52
CA ASN A 218 -8.40 -7.51 0.54
C ASN A 218 -8.49 -6.06 1.04
N GLY A 219 -7.40 -5.31 0.96
CA GLY A 219 -7.31 -3.91 1.34
C GLY A 219 -6.43 -3.11 0.37
N ALA A 220 -6.67 -1.82 0.28
CA ALA A 220 -6.06 -0.88 -0.65
C ALA A 220 -5.01 0.01 0.01
N VAL A 221 -4.03 0.49 -0.77
CA VAL A 221 -3.08 1.52 -0.35
C VAL A 221 -3.05 2.62 -1.42
N PHE A 222 -3.53 3.78 -1.04
CA PHE A 222 -3.49 4.99 -1.84
C PHE A 222 -2.28 5.84 -1.43
N CYS A 223 -1.50 6.27 -2.40
CA CYS A 223 -0.38 7.18 -2.21
C CYS A 223 -0.52 8.34 -3.18
N ALA A 224 -0.34 9.57 -2.69
CA ALA A 224 -0.61 10.76 -3.47
C ALA A 224 -1.95 10.66 -4.22
N TYR A 225 -3.00 10.24 -3.50
CA TYR A 225 -4.38 10.08 -3.98
C TYR A 225 -4.61 9.00 -5.05
N GLN A 226 -3.63 8.16 -5.38
CA GLN A 226 -3.79 7.05 -6.32
C GLN A 226 -3.58 5.70 -5.66
N LEU A 227 -4.36 4.71 -6.08
CA LEU A 227 -4.24 3.32 -5.66
C LEU A 227 -2.96 2.71 -6.26
N LEU A 228 -1.95 2.47 -5.43
CA LEU A 228 -0.66 1.92 -5.85
C LEU A 228 -0.32 0.58 -5.20
N GLY A 229 -1.02 0.19 -4.15
CA GLY A 229 -0.71 -1.04 -3.42
C GLY A 229 -1.92 -1.72 -2.82
N SER A 230 -1.67 -2.89 -2.26
CA SER A 230 -2.69 -3.69 -1.57
C SER A 230 -2.15 -4.23 -0.25
N ASN A 231 -3.05 -4.51 0.70
CA ASN A 231 -2.70 -5.10 1.99
C ASN A 231 -3.65 -6.25 2.35
N PRO A 232 -3.27 -7.11 3.30
CA PRO A 232 -4.09 -8.27 3.68
C PRO A 232 -5.08 -8.00 4.82
N PHE A 233 -5.26 -6.76 5.26
CA PHE A 233 -6.00 -6.45 6.50
C PHE A 233 -7.46 -6.08 6.26
N GLY A 234 -7.87 -5.88 5.00
CA GLY A 234 -9.20 -5.37 4.67
C GLY A 234 -9.35 -3.89 5.08
N LEU A 235 -8.28 -3.13 4.96
CA LEU A 235 -8.20 -1.71 5.24
C LEU A 235 -7.81 -0.93 3.99
N CYS A 236 -8.29 0.31 3.89
CA CYS A 236 -7.80 1.29 2.94
C CYS A 236 -6.90 2.29 3.69
N PHE A 237 -5.62 2.31 3.35
CA PHE A 237 -4.65 3.27 3.84
C PHE A 237 -4.44 4.34 2.78
N CYS A 238 -4.55 5.60 3.15
CA CYS A 238 -4.39 6.73 2.25
C CYS A 238 -3.30 7.65 2.79
N LEU A 239 -2.14 7.69 2.12
CA LEU A 239 -1.05 8.62 2.40
C LEU A 239 -1.13 9.80 1.42
N HIS A 240 -1.36 11.00 1.93
CA HIS A 240 -1.55 12.18 1.10
C HIS A 240 -0.22 12.72 0.56
N ASN A 241 0.80 12.81 1.41
CA ASN A 241 2.12 13.31 1.04
C ASN A 241 3.05 12.14 0.66
N TYR A 242 3.06 11.79 -0.61
CA TYR A 242 3.93 10.74 -1.14
C TYR A 242 4.64 11.23 -2.39
N GLU A 243 5.97 11.15 -2.39
CA GLU A 243 6.76 11.46 -3.57
C GLU A 243 6.86 10.25 -4.50
N GLN A 244 6.18 10.31 -5.62
CA GLN A 244 6.19 9.25 -6.60
C GLN A 244 7.50 9.21 -7.38
N LYS A 245 8.24 8.13 -7.24
CA LYS A 245 9.55 7.94 -7.89
C LYS A 245 9.46 7.23 -9.24
N ASP A 246 8.42 6.44 -9.46
CA ASP A 246 8.26 5.67 -10.71
C ASP A 246 7.31 6.38 -11.69
N ARG A 247 7.84 6.69 -12.89
CA ARG A 247 7.09 7.29 -13.99
C ARG A 247 5.88 6.44 -14.44
N GLU A 248 6.04 5.12 -14.48
CA GLU A 248 4.99 4.21 -14.93
C GLU A 248 3.99 3.84 -13.83
N ARG A 249 4.25 4.28 -12.60
CA ARG A 249 3.40 4.04 -11.43
C ARG A 249 3.07 2.57 -11.25
N LYS A 250 4.12 1.76 -11.25
CA LYS A 250 4.01 0.32 -10.99
C LYS A 250 3.44 0.10 -9.60
N SER A 251 2.75 -1.00 -9.46
CA SER A 251 2.30 -1.46 -8.15
C SER A 251 3.48 -1.59 -7.20
N LEU A 252 3.31 -1.07 -5.99
CA LEU A 252 4.31 -1.12 -4.93
C LEU A 252 4.66 -2.57 -4.55
N TYR A 253 5.93 -2.82 -4.26
CA TYR A 253 6.37 -4.07 -3.66
C TYR A 253 5.90 -4.15 -2.20
N GLU A 254 5.86 -5.36 -1.65
CA GLU A 254 5.38 -5.58 -0.28
C GLU A 254 6.15 -4.77 0.78
N HIS A 255 7.47 -4.67 0.65
CA HIS A 255 8.29 -3.91 1.58
C HIS A 255 8.01 -2.39 1.52
N GLU A 256 7.69 -1.85 0.33
CA GLU A 256 7.28 -0.45 0.16
C GLU A 256 5.91 -0.21 0.79
N VAL A 257 4.97 -1.15 0.60
CA VAL A 257 3.65 -1.10 1.24
C VAL A 257 3.78 -1.12 2.76
N VAL A 258 4.63 -1.97 3.32
CA VAL A 258 4.91 -2.02 4.77
C VAL A 258 5.45 -0.68 5.26
N GLN A 259 6.38 -0.08 4.54
CA GLN A 259 6.97 1.22 4.89
C GLN A 259 5.90 2.33 4.89
N ILE A 260 5.08 2.40 3.84
CA ILE A 260 4.01 3.41 3.70
C ILE A 260 2.96 3.26 4.80
N ILE A 261 2.50 2.04 5.06
CA ILE A 261 1.53 1.79 6.14
C ILE A 261 2.16 2.13 7.49
N GLY A 262 3.43 1.79 7.70
CA GLY A 262 4.18 2.17 8.91
C GLY A 262 4.23 3.68 9.09
N GLU A 263 4.47 4.45 8.03
CA GLU A 263 4.47 5.90 8.04
C GLU A 263 3.11 6.47 8.43
N ILE A 264 2.01 6.02 7.78
CA ILE A 264 0.66 6.45 8.14
C ILE A 264 0.36 6.15 9.61
N CYS A 265 0.76 4.99 10.11
CA CYS A 265 0.56 4.58 11.50
C CYS A 265 1.32 5.44 12.51
N THR A 266 2.32 6.23 12.10
CA THR A 266 2.97 7.21 13.00
C THR A 266 2.09 8.40 13.34
N TYR A 267 1.11 8.71 12.53
CA TYR A 267 0.21 9.87 12.69
C TYR A 267 -1.13 9.52 13.36
N ILE A 268 -1.52 8.23 13.34
CA ILE A 268 -2.83 7.77 13.82
C ILE A 268 -3.05 8.08 15.32
N SER A 269 -4.30 8.32 15.71
CA SER A 269 -4.68 8.40 17.12
C SER A 269 -4.52 7.04 17.83
N ALA A 270 -4.37 7.05 19.16
CA ALA A 270 -4.27 5.81 19.93
C ALA A 270 -5.53 4.92 19.78
N GLU A 271 -6.73 5.52 19.75
CA GLU A 271 -7.98 4.79 19.47
C GLU A 271 -7.96 4.15 18.07
N GLY A 272 -7.59 4.92 17.06
CA GLY A 272 -7.45 4.41 15.69
C GLY A 272 -6.41 3.28 15.59
N ALA A 273 -5.31 3.41 16.34
CA ALA A 273 -4.27 2.37 16.39
C ALA A 273 -4.81 1.05 16.94
N ILE A 274 -5.68 1.07 17.96
CA ILE A 274 -6.36 -0.14 18.46
C ILE A 274 -7.19 -0.78 17.35
N LYS A 275 -8.02 -0.01 16.65
CA LYS A 275 -8.89 -0.51 15.58
C LYS A 275 -8.09 -1.15 14.44
N VAL A 276 -6.97 -0.53 14.03
CA VAL A 276 -6.07 -1.10 13.01
C VAL A 276 -5.37 -2.36 13.52
N LEU A 277 -4.84 -2.33 14.74
CA LEU A 277 -4.16 -3.48 15.35
C LEU A 277 -5.09 -4.70 15.48
N GLU A 278 -6.37 -4.48 15.76
CA GLU A 278 -7.38 -5.54 15.78
C GLU A 278 -7.60 -6.20 14.41
N LYS A 279 -7.59 -5.43 13.33
CA LYS A 279 -7.64 -5.98 11.97
C LYS A 279 -6.39 -6.79 11.61
N MET A 280 -5.27 -6.46 12.24
CA MET A 280 -4.00 -7.19 12.10
C MET A 280 -3.87 -8.38 13.07
N ARG A 281 -4.92 -8.74 13.81
CA ARG A 281 -4.89 -9.72 14.90
C ARG A 281 -4.20 -11.04 14.53
N ARG A 282 -4.45 -11.59 13.36
CA ARG A 282 -3.82 -12.85 12.91
C ARG A 282 -2.29 -12.75 12.80
N TYR A 283 -1.73 -11.53 12.64
CA TYR A 283 -0.29 -11.30 12.48
C TYR A 283 0.45 -11.13 13.81
N TRP A 284 -0.23 -10.69 14.86
CA TRP A 284 0.37 -10.57 16.18
C TRP A 284 -0.03 -11.71 17.12
N ASN A 285 -1.12 -12.44 16.83
CA ASN A 285 -1.51 -13.66 17.55
C ASN A 285 -0.81 -14.94 17.01
N SER A 286 -0.30 -14.92 15.78
CA SER A 286 0.44 -16.05 15.24
C SER A 286 1.91 -15.85 15.54
N VAL A 287 2.43 -16.62 16.46
CA VAL A 287 3.87 -16.77 16.64
C VAL A 287 4.29 -17.90 15.71
N PRO A 288 4.93 -17.62 14.57
CA PRO A 288 5.39 -18.67 13.68
C PRO A 288 6.40 -19.54 14.44
N GLU A 289 6.23 -20.85 14.37
CA GLU A 289 7.27 -21.80 14.82
C GLU A 289 8.53 -21.70 13.94
N THR A 290 8.40 -21.09 12.79
CA THR A 290 9.44 -20.80 11.80
C THR A 290 9.74 -19.31 11.75
N ILE A 291 10.96 -18.99 11.37
CA ILE A 291 11.69 -17.72 11.44
C ILE A 291 11.11 -16.57 10.65
N ASP A 292 10.10 -16.75 9.89
CA ASP A 292 9.61 -15.63 9.09
C ASP A 292 9.22 -14.49 10.04
N VAL A 293 10.20 -13.58 10.18
CA VAL A 293 9.96 -12.26 10.77
C VAL A 293 8.74 -11.75 10.05
N CYS A 294 7.65 -11.61 10.77
CA CYS A 294 6.43 -11.07 10.18
C CYS A 294 6.81 -9.74 9.53
N SER A 295 6.71 -9.66 8.20
CA SER A 295 7.05 -8.44 7.43
C SER A 295 6.33 -7.20 7.98
N TRP A 296 5.23 -7.43 8.71
CA TRP A 296 4.39 -6.41 9.35
C TRP A 296 4.79 -6.05 10.79
N ALA A 297 5.83 -6.68 11.35
CA ALA A 297 6.27 -6.40 12.71
C ALA A 297 6.58 -4.91 12.97
N PRO A 298 7.22 -4.16 12.07
CA PRO A 298 7.44 -2.74 12.26
C PRO A 298 6.15 -1.93 12.39
N VAL A 299 5.13 -2.26 11.58
CA VAL A 299 3.81 -1.61 11.62
C VAL A 299 3.13 -1.89 12.97
N ILE A 300 3.12 -3.15 13.40
CA ILE A 300 2.56 -3.56 14.68
C ILE A 300 3.25 -2.82 15.83
N SER A 301 4.57 -2.74 15.81
CA SER A 301 5.34 -2.01 16.84
C SER A 301 5.01 -0.52 16.88
N THR A 302 4.82 0.10 15.71
CA THR A 302 4.39 1.51 15.61
C THR A 302 3.00 1.71 16.22
N LEU A 303 2.04 0.84 15.91
CA LEU A 303 0.68 0.90 16.47
C LEU A 303 0.69 0.75 17.99
N ILE A 304 1.46 -0.21 18.51
CA ILE A 304 1.61 -0.43 19.94
C ILE A 304 2.23 0.80 20.62
N TRP A 305 3.26 1.37 20.01
CA TRP A 305 3.85 2.62 20.50
C TRP A 305 2.83 3.76 20.54
N ARG A 306 1.96 3.89 19.50
CA ARG A 306 0.88 4.89 19.52
C ARG A 306 -0.10 4.67 20.66
N ILE A 307 -0.52 3.43 20.89
CA ILE A 307 -1.44 3.07 22.00
C ILE A 307 -0.78 3.40 23.35
N SER A 308 0.50 3.10 23.55
CA SER A 308 1.23 3.34 24.79
C SER A 308 1.33 4.83 25.20
N LYS A 309 1.07 5.75 24.27
CA LYS A 309 1.02 7.20 24.57
C LYS A 309 -0.26 7.65 25.24
N SER A 310 -1.27 6.77 25.36
CA SER A 310 -2.55 7.05 26.03
C SER A 310 -2.82 6.01 27.11
N GLU A 311 -2.86 6.42 28.36
CA GLU A 311 -3.18 5.53 29.49
C GLU A 311 -4.60 4.93 29.35
N ILE A 312 -5.56 5.73 28.85
CA ILE A 312 -6.95 5.30 28.65
C ILE A 312 -6.99 4.17 27.62
N GLU A 313 -6.34 4.37 26.47
CA GLU A 313 -6.35 3.40 25.38
C GLU A 313 -5.52 2.15 25.73
N THR A 314 -4.40 2.32 26.44
CA THR A 314 -3.62 1.19 26.98
C THR A 314 -4.48 0.35 27.91
N LYS A 315 -5.24 0.96 28.82
CA LYS A 315 -6.16 0.25 29.71
C LYS A 315 -7.27 -0.43 28.92
N THR A 316 -7.90 0.27 27.99
CA THR A 316 -8.96 -0.27 27.13
C THR A 316 -8.46 -1.52 26.36
N PHE A 317 -7.26 -1.46 25.81
CA PHE A 317 -6.67 -2.58 25.12
C PHE A 317 -6.38 -3.76 26.07
N LYS A 318 -5.82 -3.48 27.26
CA LYS A 318 -5.54 -4.53 28.26
C LYS A 318 -6.81 -5.20 28.80
N ASP A 319 -7.86 -4.43 29.03
CA ASP A 319 -9.17 -4.97 29.47
C ASP A 319 -9.77 -5.91 28.42
N LYS A 320 -9.56 -5.61 27.14
CA LYS A 320 -10.03 -6.44 26.02
C LYS A 320 -9.15 -7.66 25.78
N TYR A 321 -7.84 -7.57 26.02
CA TYR A 321 -6.87 -8.63 25.77
C TYR A 321 -6.00 -8.85 27.02
N PRO A 322 -6.55 -9.38 28.12
CA PRO A 322 -5.84 -9.46 29.40
C PRO A 322 -4.66 -10.43 29.42
N ASN A 323 -4.69 -11.45 28.56
CA ASN A 323 -3.78 -12.60 28.66
C ASN A 323 -2.80 -12.65 27.48
N LEU A 324 -2.03 -11.59 27.28
CA LEU A 324 -0.93 -11.57 26.31
C LEU A 324 0.41 -11.78 27.02
N LEU A 325 1.31 -12.51 26.36
CA LEU A 325 2.65 -12.82 26.84
C LEU A 325 3.68 -12.51 25.77
N CYS A 326 4.61 -11.61 26.11
CA CYS A 326 5.62 -11.12 25.19
C CYS A 326 6.75 -12.15 25.02
N LEU A 327 7.08 -12.46 23.77
CA LEU A 327 8.23 -13.29 23.43
C LEU A 327 9.43 -12.45 23.06
N PRO A 328 10.65 -12.84 23.45
CA PRO A 328 11.85 -12.16 23.03
C PRO A 328 12.04 -12.19 21.52
N PRO A 329 12.73 -11.21 20.93
CA PRO A 329 13.06 -11.21 19.51
C PRO A 329 13.99 -12.39 19.17
N ILE A 330 14.04 -12.75 17.88
CA ILE A 330 14.96 -13.77 17.38
C ILE A 330 16.05 -13.06 16.59
N TYR A 331 17.28 -13.16 17.03
CA TYR A 331 18.44 -12.60 16.33
C TYR A 331 19.29 -13.68 15.66
N ASP A 332 19.29 -14.91 16.22
CA ASP A 332 20.11 -16.01 15.73
C ASP A 332 19.44 -17.39 15.88
N ILE A 333 20.21 -18.47 15.61
CA ILE A 333 19.73 -19.85 15.70
C ILE A 333 19.45 -20.26 17.15
N GLU A 334 20.23 -19.75 18.10
CA GLU A 334 20.04 -20.04 19.52
C GLU A 334 18.76 -19.42 20.04
N ASP A 335 18.50 -18.17 19.71
CA ASP A 335 17.23 -17.49 20.04
C ASP A 335 16.02 -18.24 19.46
N ARG A 336 16.17 -18.82 18.27
CA ARG A 336 15.15 -19.68 17.69
C ARG A 336 14.85 -20.90 18.55
N ASN A 337 15.88 -21.58 19.01
CA ASN A 337 15.73 -22.77 19.85
C ASN A 337 15.13 -22.40 21.21
N ARG A 338 15.58 -21.32 21.82
CA ARG A 338 15.02 -20.75 23.06
C ARG A 338 13.53 -20.46 22.89
N ARG A 339 13.16 -19.80 21.79
CA ARG A 339 11.74 -19.48 21.48
C ARG A 339 10.88 -20.73 21.32
N LYS A 340 11.35 -21.77 20.62
CA LYS A 340 10.65 -23.05 20.52
C LYS A 340 10.41 -23.69 21.87
N GLN A 341 11.42 -23.68 22.74
CA GLN A 341 11.33 -24.22 24.11
C GLN A 341 10.34 -23.41 24.94
N ALA A 342 10.40 -22.08 24.85
CA ALA A 342 9.49 -21.18 25.52
C ALA A 342 8.03 -21.40 25.11
N ILE A 343 7.78 -21.55 23.82
CA ILE A 343 6.44 -21.88 23.29
C ILE A 343 5.95 -23.22 23.83
N ALA A 344 6.80 -24.25 23.84
CA ALA A 344 6.46 -25.56 24.37
C ALA A 344 6.16 -25.48 25.88
N TRP A 345 6.93 -24.70 26.63
CA TRP A 345 6.70 -24.50 28.07
C TRP A 345 5.37 -23.79 28.33
N VAL A 346 5.08 -22.68 27.61
CA VAL A 346 3.80 -21.97 27.74
C VAL A 346 2.62 -22.90 27.45
N LYS A 347 2.69 -23.71 26.39
CA LYS A 347 1.64 -24.67 26.03
C LYS A 347 1.38 -25.71 27.12
N ASN A 348 2.41 -26.09 27.89
CA ASN A 348 2.33 -27.14 28.90
C ASN A 348 2.10 -26.64 30.32
N CYS A 349 2.49 -25.41 30.63
CA CYS A 349 2.56 -24.92 31.99
C CYS A 349 1.67 -23.72 32.29
N ILE A 350 1.25 -22.98 31.26
CA ILE A 350 0.44 -21.78 31.42
C ILE A 350 -0.81 -21.88 30.54
N GLU A 351 -1.96 -21.99 31.18
CA GLU A 351 -3.23 -21.96 30.47
C GLU A 351 -3.66 -20.52 30.14
N ASN A 352 -4.31 -20.35 28.97
CA ASN A 352 -5.01 -19.12 28.58
C ASN A 352 -4.15 -17.91 28.17
N TYR A 353 -2.86 -18.05 27.89
CA TYR A 353 -2.06 -16.95 27.33
C TYR A 353 -1.92 -17.01 25.81
N THR A 354 -1.99 -15.83 25.18
CA THR A 354 -1.68 -15.64 23.77
C THR A 354 -0.26 -15.05 23.64
N LEU A 355 0.59 -15.75 22.90
CA LEU A 355 1.96 -15.32 22.66
C LEU A 355 1.99 -14.18 21.63
N VAL A 356 2.73 -13.12 21.94
CA VAL A 356 2.86 -11.92 21.10
C VAL A 356 4.31 -11.48 21.00
N GLN A 357 4.61 -10.57 20.08
CA GLN A 357 5.94 -10.01 19.94
C GLN A 357 6.30 -9.08 21.11
N ILE A 358 7.61 -8.87 21.32
CA ILE A 358 8.13 -8.11 22.47
C ILE A 358 7.59 -6.67 22.57
N SER A 359 7.22 -6.05 21.47
CA SER A 359 6.71 -4.66 21.47
C SER A 359 5.49 -4.44 22.37
N PHE A 360 4.72 -5.50 22.68
CA PHE A 360 3.57 -5.43 23.60
C PHE A 360 3.98 -5.16 25.06
N GLU A 361 5.24 -5.34 25.41
CA GLU A 361 5.81 -4.92 26.70
C GLU A 361 5.59 -3.41 26.95
N LEU A 362 5.59 -2.57 25.90
CA LEU A 362 5.29 -1.14 26.02
C LEU A 362 3.88 -0.85 26.59
N LEU A 363 2.96 -1.81 26.49
CA LEU A 363 1.62 -1.73 27.09
C LEU A 363 1.59 -2.33 28.50
N GLY A 364 2.72 -2.79 29.03
CA GLY A 364 2.84 -3.42 30.36
C GLY A 364 2.31 -4.86 30.40
N TYR A 365 2.44 -5.60 29.29
CA TYR A 365 2.26 -7.06 29.31
C TYR A 365 3.55 -7.73 29.77
N PRO A 366 3.42 -8.84 30.51
CA PRO A 366 4.60 -9.53 31.02
C PRO A 366 5.42 -10.17 29.89
N THR A 367 6.72 -10.19 30.08
CA THR A 367 7.63 -10.98 29.26
C THR A 367 7.61 -12.45 29.70
N LEU A 368 8.08 -13.32 28.82
CA LEU A 368 8.23 -14.72 29.16
C LEU A 368 9.18 -14.92 30.36
N GLU A 369 10.23 -14.08 30.47
CA GLU A 369 11.19 -14.15 31.59
C GLU A 369 10.53 -13.81 32.92
N GLU A 370 9.76 -12.71 32.97
CA GLU A 370 9.01 -12.32 34.17
C GLU A 370 7.99 -13.40 34.59
N MET A 371 7.30 -14.00 33.63
CA MET A 371 6.37 -15.09 33.92
C MET A 371 7.06 -16.34 34.42
N CYS A 372 8.28 -16.63 33.95
CA CYS A 372 9.09 -17.72 34.44
C CYS A 372 9.53 -17.48 35.91
N GLU A 373 9.91 -16.25 36.24
CA GLU A 373 10.29 -15.87 37.61
C GLU A 373 9.10 -16.02 38.57
N ILE A 374 7.91 -15.55 38.19
CA ILE A 374 6.71 -15.60 39.01
C ILE A 374 6.24 -17.05 39.25
N ASN A 375 6.31 -17.91 38.22
CA ASN A 375 5.77 -19.27 38.32
C ASN A 375 6.80 -20.35 38.66
N GLY A 376 8.03 -19.95 38.96
CA GLY A 376 9.07 -20.88 39.36
C GLY A 376 9.45 -21.89 38.26
N GLY A 377 9.34 -21.51 37.02
CA GLY A 377 9.53 -22.40 35.90
C GLY A 377 10.82 -22.15 35.11
N PHE A 378 10.77 -22.45 33.88
CA PHE A 378 11.86 -22.47 32.90
C PHE A 378 12.59 -21.13 32.72
N VAL A 379 13.88 -21.17 32.59
CA VAL A 379 14.71 -20.01 32.22
C VAL A 379 15.52 -20.35 30.98
N PHE A 380 15.74 -19.32 30.16
CA PHE A 380 16.60 -19.37 29.00
C PHE A 380 17.98 -19.95 29.29
N ASP A 381 18.50 -20.72 28.38
CA ASP A 381 19.86 -21.21 28.46
C ASP A 381 20.81 -20.03 28.65
N ARG A 382 21.58 -20.07 29.69
CA ARG A 382 22.69 -19.16 29.95
C ARG A 382 23.92 -19.96 30.38
N GLU A 383 25.06 -19.40 30.12
CA GLU A 383 26.29 -19.97 30.65
C GLU A 383 26.18 -20.14 32.18
N PRO A 384 26.40 -21.36 32.70
CA PRO A 384 26.38 -21.59 34.15
C PRO A 384 27.48 -20.78 34.82
N ASN A 385 27.15 -20.15 35.94
CA ASN A 385 28.13 -19.44 36.74
C ASN A 385 29.11 -20.42 37.43
N GLU A 386 30.17 -19.86 38.05
CA GLU A 386 31.21 -20.67 38.68
C GLU A 386 30.70 -21.60 39.80
N PHE A 387 29.69 -21.13 40.56
CA PHE A 387 29.07 -21.93 41.62
C PHE A 387 28.26 -23.09 41.04
N GLU A 388 27.46 -22.83 40.02
CA GLU A 388 26.66 -23.84 39.33
C GLU A 388 27.55 -24.89 38.66
N ASN A 389 28.67 -24.49 38.07
CA ASN A 389 29.66 -25.41 37.53
C ASN A 389 30.27 -26.31 38.62
N LYS A 390 30.60 -25.77 39.80
CA LYS A 390 31.07 -26.53 40.94
C LYS A 390 30.00 -27.53 41.44
N CYS A 391 28.74 -27.11 41.57
CA CYS A 391 27.64 -27.97 41.94
C CYS A 391 27.47 -29.12 40.96
N ARG A 392 27.55 -28.85 39.72
CA ARG A 392 27.47 -29.83 38.61
C ARG A 392 28.60 -30.87 38.73
N ASP A 393 29.83 -30.41 38.87
CA ASP A 393 30.99 -31.32 38.98
C ASP A 393 30.91 -32.25 40.22
N ILE A 394 30.32 -31.76 41.31
CA ILE A 394 30.03 -32.58 42.49
C ILE A 394 28.95 -33.62 42.19
N LEU A 395 27.84 -33.21 41.58
CA LEU A 395 26.75 -34.10 41.17
C LEU A 395 27.20 -35.19 40.20
N GLU A 396 28.02 -34.83 39.21
CA GLU A 396 28.61 -35.79 38.27
C GLU A 396 29.49 -36.83 39.00
N LYS A 397 30.30 -36.39 39.92
CA LYS A 397 31.12 -37.31 40.75
C LYS A 397 30.25 -38.26 41.59
N VAL A 398 29.17 -37.74 42.18
CA VAL A 398 28.25 -38.55 43.00
C VAL A 398 27.51 -39.55 42.13
N ILE A 399 26.98 -39.11 40.99
CA ILE A 399 26.26 -39.98 40.05
C ILE A 399 27.18 -41.08 39.51
N ASN A 400 28.37 -40.73 39.05
CA ASN A 400 29.33 -41.68 38.51
C ASN A 400 29.76 -42.69 39.56
N LYS A 401 29.94 -42.26 40.81
CA LYS A 401 30.30 -43.14 41.91
C LYS A 401 29.14 -44.05 42.34
N THR A 402 27.91 -43.56 42.27
CA THR A 402 26.72 -44.31 42.71
C THR A 402 26.26 -45.34 41.65
N PHE A 403 26.51 -45.05 40.39
CA PHE A 403 26.13 -45.88 39.25
C PHE A 403 27.31 -46.44 38.47
N GLU A 404 28.44 -46.63 39.14
CA GLU A 404 29.66 -47.21 38.56
C GLU A 404 29.36 -48.58 37.97
N GLY A 405 29.46 -48.70 36.64
CA GLY A 405 29.13 -49.92 35.89
C GLY A 405 27.76 -49.90 35.20
N PHE A 406 26.89 -48.94 35.43
CA PHE A 406 25.62 -48.81 34.76
C PHE A 406 25.56 -47.71 33.69
N ILE A 407 26.47 -46.77 33.72
CA ILE A 407 26.52 -45.65 32.75
C ILE A 407 27.71 -45.88 31.83
N THR A 408 27.46 -46.19 30.56
CA THR A 408 28.47 -46.16 29.53
C THR A 408 28.93 -44.70 29.31
N GLN A 409 30.23 -44.51 28.99
CA GLN A 409 30.94 -43.21 28.87
C GLN A 409 30.38 -42.29 27.75
N GLU A 410 29.08 -42.18 27.57
CA GLU A 410 28.52 -41.13 26.74
C GLU A 410 28.55 -39.81 27.51
N LYS A 411 29.26 -38.80 26.94
CA LYS A 411 29.27 -37.45 27.48
C LYS A 411 27.85 -36.97 27.70
N PHE A 412 27.57 -36.45 28.90
CA PHE A 412 26.29 -35.78 29.14
C PHE A 412 26.06 -34.72 28.08
N PRO A 413 24.86 -34.66 27.47
CA PRO A 413 24.55 -33.64 26.46
C PRO A 413 24.66 -32.23 27.05
N GLU A 414 24.92 -31.25 26.19
CA GLU A 414 25.02 -29.83 26.55
C GLU A 414 23.94 -29.38 27.50
N ARG A 415 24.32 -28.65 28.55
CA ARG A 415 23.64 -28.53 29.82
C ARG A 415 22.83 -27.25 29.89
N ARG A 416 21.65 -27.41 30.44
CA ARG A 416 20.71 -26.30 30.62
C ARG A 416 20.53 -26.03 32.11
N VAL A 417 20.61 -24.73 32.47
CA VAL A 417 20.35 -24.30 33.83
C VAL A 417 18.92 -23.77 33.91
N ILE A 418 18.16 -24.29 34.83
CA ILE A 418 16.85 -23.78 35.20
C ILE A 418 17.04 -22.81 36.36
N LYS A 419 16.63 -21.57 36.21
CA LYS A 419 16.70 -20.53 37.23
C LYS A 419 15.55 -20.72 38.20
N ASN A 420 15.72 -21.61 39.13
CA ASN A 420 14.80 -21.83 40.22
C ASN A 420 15.60 -21.78 41.52
N GLU A 421 14.94 -21.49 42.64
CA GLU A 421 15.52 -21.59 43.97
C GLU A 421 16.01 -23.01 44.28
N THR A 422 15.54 -24.02 43.55
CA THR A 422 16.02 -25.38 43.62
C THR A 422 16.75 -25.77 42.36
N ALA A 423 18.03 -26.09 42.44
CA ALA A 423 18.78 -26.61 41.30
C ALA A 423 18.19 -27.95 40.83
N SER A 424 17.70 -28.01 39.60
CA SER A 424 17.27 -29.24 38.97
C SER A 424 18.16 -29.59 37.78
N TYR A 425 18.60 -30.86 37.74
CA TYR A 425 19.42 -31.37 36.62
C TYR A 425 18.49 -32.10 35.62
N HIS A 426 18.48 -31.59 34.39
CA HIS A 426 17.83 -32.29 33.30
C HIS A 426 18.86 -32.91 32.36
N GLY A 427 19.40 -34.04 32.75
CA GLY A 427 20.08 -34.96 31.85
C GLY A 427 19.15 -36.13 31.52
N MET A 428 18.88 -36.41 30.28
CA MET A 428 18.32 -37.70 29.92
C MET A 428 19.47 -38.74 30.10
N ALA A 429 19.33 -39.58 31.08
CA ALA A 429 20.01 -40.86 31.04
C ALA A 429 19.29 -41.73 29.97
N LYS A 430 20.02 -42.16 28.94
CA LYS A 430 19.55 -43.23 28.04
C LYS A 430 19.57 -44.56 28.78
#